data_6ea08e0bc841e79e838f78f42ec021fb
#
_entry.id   6ea08e0bc841e79e838f78f42ec021fb
#
_cell.length_a   1.000
_cell.length_b   1.000
_cell.length_c   1.000
_cell.angle_alpha   90.00
_cell.angle_beta   90.00
_cell.angle_gamma   90.00
#
_symmetry.space_group_name_H-M   'P 1'
#
loop_
_entity.id
_entity.type
_entity.pdbx_description
1 polymer ?
#
loop_
_entity_poly.entity_id
_entity_poly.type
_entity_poly.pdbx_seq_one_letter_code
_entity_poly.pdbx_strand_id
1 'polypeptide(L)' 'MALHPQAGQPAAKEQLINVAELVSQYYSYKPDIRDKAHAVSFGTSGHRGTASNCTFTDTHISAICQALVEYRESEGITGP' A
#
# COMPACT_ATOMS: atom_id res chain seq x y z
N MET A 1 25.92 1.16 -6.40
CA MET A 1 24.93 1.73 -5.47
C MET A 1 25.62 2.05 -4.15
N ALA A 2 25.48 3.26 -3.68
CA ALA A 2 26.04 3.65 -2.40
C ALA A 2 25.18 3.10 -1.26
N LEU A 3 25.84 2.58 -0.23
CA LEU A 3 25.15 2.16 0.98
C LEU A 3 24.72 3.37 1.80
N HIS A 4 23.56 3.24 2.43
CA HIS A 4 23.12 4.25 3.38
C HIS A 4 24.13 4.34 4.53
N PRO A 5 24.44 5.57 5.06
CA PRO A 5 25.42 5.69 6.15
C PRO A 5 25.09 4.87 7.39
N GLN A 6 23.82 4.53 7.60
CA GLN A 6 23.38 3.75 8.75
C GLN A 6 23.27 2.26 8.45
N ALA A 7 23.68 1.83 7.25
CA ALA A 7 23.64 0.41 6.90
C ALA A 7 24.50 -0.39 7.88
N GLY A 8 23.96 -1.48 8.41
CA GLY A 8 24.64 -2.32 9.38
C GLY A 8 24.60 -1.81 10.81
N GLN A 9 23.93 -0.67 11.06
CA GLN A 9 23.78 -0.12 12.39
C GLN A 9 22.37 -0.40 12.93
N PRO A 10 22.20 -0.56 14.25
CA PRO A 10 20.87 -0.68 14.83
C PRO A 10 20.03 0.57 14.52
N ALA A 11 18.73 0.39 14.30
CA ALA A 11 17.84 1.50 14.04
C ALA A 11 17.72 2.39 15.29
N ALA A 12 17.81 3.70 15.10
CA ALA A 12 17.54 4.64 16.17
C ALA A 12 16.05 4.66 16.49
N LYS A 13 15.70 5.10 17.72
CA LYS A 13 14.31 5.12 18.15
C LYS A 13 13.39 5.87 17.17
N GLU A 14 13.86 7.00 16.68
CA GLU A 14 13.10 7.83 15.73
C GLU A 14 12.95 7.20 14.34
N GLN A 15 13.72 6.16 14.05
CA GLN A 15 13.63 5.42 12.79
C GLN A 15 12.64 4.26 12.87
N LEU A 16 12.17 3.93 14.07
CA LEU A 16 11.23 2.85 14.27
C LEU A 16 9.84 3.28 13.83
N ILE A 17 9.06 2.30 13.34
CA ILE A 17 7.69 2.56 12.93
C ILE A 17 6.84 2.92 14.15
N ASN A 18 6.09 4.01 14.05
CA ASN A 18 5.03 4.31 14.99
C ASN A 18 3.76 3.59 14.52
N VAL A 19 3.44 2.48 15.17
CA VAL A 19 2.34 1.61 14.73
C VAL A 19 0.99 2.34 14.75
N ALA A 20 0.72 3.09 15.80
CA ALA A 20 -0.55 3.82 15.93
C ALA A 20 -0.71 4.86 14.81
N GLU A 21 0.37 5.58 14.48
CA GLU A 21 0.36 6.55 13.39
C GLU A 21 0.14 5.87 12.04
N LEU A 22 0.85 4.78 11.79
CA LEU A 22 0.74 4.05 10.52
C LEU A 22 -0.67 3.50 10.32
N VAL A 23 -1.27 2.92 11.35
CA VAL A 23 -2.64 2.41 11.29
C VAL A 23 -3.63 3.56 11.04
N SER A 24 -3.43 4.69 11.72
CA SER A 24 -4.26 5.88 11.51
C SER A 24 -4.20 6.36 10.07
N GLN A 25 -3.00 6.43 9.50
CA GLN A 25 -2.79 6.85 8.11
C GLN A 25 -3.46 5.89 7.13
N TYR A 26 -3.43 4.60 7.41
CA TYR A 26 -4.07 3.61 6.56
C TYR A 26 -5.57 3.90 6.38
N TYR A 27 -6.24 4.33 7.44
CA TYR A 27 -7.68 4.60 7.38
C TYR A 27 -8.02 6.04 7.03
N SER A 28 -7.15 7.00 7.31
CA SER A 28 -7.46 8.42 7.15
C SER A 28 -6.92 9.04 5.87
N TYR A 29 -5.78 8.56 5.36
CA TYR A 29 -5.21 9.09 4.13
C TYR A 29 -6.02 8.62 2.93
N LYS A 30 -6.27 9.53 2.00
CA LYS A 30 -7.00 9.24 0.77
C LYS A 30 -6.12 9.48 -0.43
N PRO A 31 -5.98 8.48 -1.33
CA PRO A 31 -5.18 8.67 -2.53
C PRO A 31 -5.80 9.72 -3.45
N ASP A 32 -4.93 10.51 -4.09
CA ASP A 32 -5.34 11.47 -5.11
C ASP A 32 -5.16 10.80 -6.46
N ILE A 33 -6.27 10.59 -7.18
CA ILE A 33 -6.23 9.90 -8.47
C ILE A 33 -5.41 10.66 -9.52
N ARG A 34 -5.13 11.94 -9.30
CA ARG A 34 -4.31 12.75 -10.18
C ARG A 34 -2.82 12.54 -9.93
N ASP A 35 -2.44 11.92 -8.81
CA ASP A 35 -1.05 11.64 -8.49
C ASP A 35 -0.75 10.19 -8.85
N LYS A 36 0.15 10.00 -9.81
CA LYS A 36 0.51 8.65 -10.29
C LYS A 36 1.10 7.78 -9.17
N ALA A 37 1.76 8.39 -8.19
CA ALA A 37 2.34 7.65 -7.08
C ALA A 37 1.25 7.06 -6.17
N HIS A 38 0.06 7.65 -6.15
CA HIS A 38 -1.07 7.16 -5.36
C HIS A 38 -1.91 6.09 -6.08
N ALA A 39 -1.60 5.79 -7.34
CA ALA A 39 -2.38 4.82 -8.10
C ALA A 39 -2.06 3.39 -7.67
N VAL A 40 -3.04 2.50 -7.82
CA VAL A 40 -2.78 1.07 -7.68
C VAL A 40 -1.84 0.64 -8.80
N SER A 41 -0.75 -0.04 -8.43
CA SER A 41 0.24 -0.49 -9.39
C SER A 41 0.75 -1.87 -8.96
N PHE A 42 0.50 -2.85 -9.81
CA PHE A 42 0.97 -4.21 -9.55
C PHE A 42 2.34 -4.42 -10.18
N GLY A 43 3.26 -4.91 -9.35
CA GLY A 43 4.51 -5.43 -9.83
C GLY A 43 4.40 -6.91 -10.14
N THR A 44 5.48 -7.65 -9.94
CA THR A 44 5.53 -9.08 -10.28
C THR A 44 4.56 -9.91 -9.43
N SER A 45 4.39 -9.57 -8.17
CA SER A 45 3.62 -10.40 -7.23
C SER A 45 2.52 -9.61 -6.50
N GLY A 46 2.26 -8.36 -6.88
CA GLY A 46 1.16 -7.63 -6.27
C GLY A 46 1.40 -6.14 -6.15
N HIS A 47 0.46 -5.46 -5.54
CA HIS A 47 0.55 -4.04 -5.21
C HIS A 47 1.25 -3.89 -3.87
N ARG A 48 2.27 -3.04 -3.81
CA ARG A 48 3.05 -2.78 -2.59
C ARG A 48 3.11 -1.29 -2.32
N GLY A 49 3.17 -0.94 -1.07
CA GLY A 49 3.26 0.46 -0.68
C GLY A 49 3.22 0.63 0.82
N THR A 50 3.06 1.87 1.24
CA THR A 50 2.91 2.20 2.65
C THR A 50 1.86 3.29 2.83
N ALA A 51 1.14 3.23 3.95
CA ALA A 51 0.13 4.22 4.27
C ALA A 51 0.72 5.63 4.42
N SER A 52 1.95 5.74 4.95
CA SER A 52 2.59 7.04 5.15
C SER A 52 2.85 7.78 3.84
N ASN A 53 3.06 7.05 2.74
CA ASN A 53 3.24 7.64 1.41
C ASN A 53 1.93 7.69 0.61
N CYS A 54 0.81 7.34 1.24
CA CYS A 54 -0.49 7.26 0.59
C CYS A 54 -0.49 6.31 -0.62
N THR A 55 0.31 5.25 -0.54
CA THR A 55 0.42 4.24 -1.60
C THR A 55 -0.17 2.90 -1.19
N PHE A 56 -0.57 2.75 0.07
CA PHE A 56 -1.22 1.54 0.56
C PHE A 56 -2.18 1.93 1.70
N THR A 57 -3.42 2.19 1.35
CA THR A 57 -4.46 2.64 2.29
C THR A 57 -5.69 1.76 2.17
N ASP A 58 -6.63 1.96 3.08
CA ASP A 58 -7.93 1.30 3.04
C ASP A 58 -8.62 1.50 1.68
N THR A 59 -8.52 2.70 1.11
CA THR A 59 -9.09 3.00 -0.20
C THR A 59 -8.46 2.16 -1.30
N HIS A 60 -7.13 1.98 -1.29
CA HIS A 60 -6.45 1.11 -2.27
C HIS A 60 -6.95 -0.32 -2.18
N ILE A 61 -7.05 -0.85 -0.97
CA ILE A 61 -7.48 -2.24 -0.76
C ILE A 61 -8.93 -2.42 -1.17
N SER A 62 -9.80 -1.47 -0.83
CA SER A 62 -11.20 -1.51 -1.25
C SER A 62 -11.33 -1.50 -2.77
N ALA A 63 -10.55 -0.66 -3.46
CA ALA A 63 -10.57 -0.59 -4.91
C ALA A 63 -10.08 -1.92 -5.55
N ILE A 64 -9.02 -2.49 -5.02
CA ILE A 64 -8.49 -3.77 -5.51
C ILE A 64 -9.52 -4.89 -5.33
N CYS A 65 -10.14 -4.97 -4.15
CA CYS A 65 -11.13 -5.98 -3.87
C CYS A 65 -12.38 -5.82 -4.74
N GLN A 66 -12.82 -4.58 -4.97
CA GLN A 66 -13.96 -4.31 -5.85
C GLN A 66 -13.66 -4.75 -7.29
N ALA A 67 -12.48 -4.42 -7.78
CA ALA A 67 -12.07 -4.83 -9.13
C ALA A 67 -12.01 -6.34 -9.26
N LEU A 68 -11.51 -7.03 -8.23
CA LEU A 68 -11.44 -8.48 -8.21
C LEU A 68 -12.83 -9.13 -8.24
N VAL A 69 -13.77 -8.59 -7.46
CA VAL A 69 -15.15 -9.08 -7.44
C VAL A 69 -15.80 -8.89 -8.81
N GLU A 70 -15.64 -7.72 -9.41
CA GLU A 70 -16.22 -7.42 -10.74
C GLU A 70 -15.65 -8.36 -11.81
N TYR A 71 -14.35 -8.62 -11.76
CA TYR A 71 -13.70 -9.55 -12.69
C TYR A 71 -14.26 -10.95 -12.53
N ARG A 72 -14.39 -11.43 -11.29
CA ARG A 72 -14.92 -12.78 -11.03
C ARG A 72 -16.35 -12.91 -11.54
N GLU A 73 -17.18 -11.89 -11.35
CA GLU A 73 -18.55 -11.91 -11.83
C GLU A 73 -18.58 -11.94 -13.36
N SER A 74 -17.77 -11.12 -14.02
CA SER A 74 -17.75 -11.04 -15.49
C SER A 74 -17.28 -12.35 -16.12
N GLU A 75 -16.40 -13.11 -15.45
CA GLU A 75 -15.87 -14.38 -15.95
C GLU A 75 -16.65 -15.60 -15.45
N GLY A 76 -17.70 -15.40 -14.67
CA GLY A 76 -18.50 -16.48 -14.14
C GLY A 76 -17.77 -17.38 -13.16
N ILE A 77 -16.75 -16.86 -12.49
CA ILE A 77 -15.97 -17.63 -11.53
C ILE A 77 -16.75 -17.76 -10.23
N THR A 78 -16.97 -19.00 -9.78
CA THR A 78 -17.63 -19.28 -8.52
C THR A 78 -16.67 -20.04 -7.61
N GLY A 79 -16.92 -19.95 -6.32
CA GLY A 79 -16.09 -20.63 -5.33
C GLY A 79 -15.16 -19.65 -4.61
N PRO A 80 -14.39 -20.19 -3.66
CA PRO A 80 -13.49 -19.35 -2.86
C PRO A 80 -12.36 -18.76 -3.65
#